data_bb6a68c310db35a4ad1804609be5a73a
#
_entry.id   bb6a68c310db35a4ad1804609be5a73a
#
_cell.length_a   1.000
_cell.length_b   1.000
_cell.length_c   1.000
_cell.angle_alpha   90.00
_cell.angle_beta   90.00
_cell.angle_gamma   90.00
#
_symmetry.space_group_name_H-M   'P 1'
#
loop_
_entity.id
_entity.type
_entity.pdbx_description
1 polymer ?
#
loop_
_entity_poly.entity_id
_entity_poly.type
_entity_poly.pdbx_seq_one_letter_code
_entity_poly.pdbx_strand_id
1 'polypeptide(L)'
;SLLRAGFTVHVFDLRPEVVAKVVEQGAIGAPSPAALGATVDALLILVVNAQQTEEVLFGEQGAAAQLLPGSVVIASATVSPEFAEALGQRLEALQLQFIDAPVSGGAAKAAAGEMSVMASGSPAAFARCEALFDAICARLYRLGERPGQGSKVKMINQLLAGVHIAAAAEAMALGLKAGCDARALYEVISNSAGNSWMFGNRVPHILEGDYTPLSAVNIFVKDLGIVLDYAKKSFFPLPLSATAHQMFLQASAAGHGGEDDSAVVKIFPGIVLPAASAKGGS
;
A
#
# COMPACT_ATOMS: atom_id res chain seq x y z
N SER A 1 -10.30 1.58 -13.43
CA SER A 1 -11.58 2.10 -12.85
C SER A 1 -11.91 3.50 -13.36
N LEU A 2 -11.03 4.49 -13.26
CA LEU A 2 -11.33 5.88 -13.71
C LEU A 2 -11.74 5.96 -15.19
N LEU A 3 -11.02 5.30 -16.10
CA LEU A 3 -11.38 5.24 -17.53
C LEU A 3 -12.77 4.65 -17.75
N ARG A 4 -13.12 3.56 -17.04
CA ARG A 4 -14.45 2.95 -17.10
C ARG A 4 -15.56 3.87 -16.58
N ALA A 5 -15.22 4.76 -15.65
CA ALA A 5 -16.14 5.77 -15.12
C ALA A 5 -16.24 7.03 -16.01
N GLY A 6 -15.56 7.06 -17.16
CA GLY A 6 -15.64 8.14 -18.14
C GLY A 6 -14.71 9.32 -17.88
N PHE A 7 -13.74 9.20 -16.97
CA PHE A 7 -12.75 10.25 -16.75
C PHE A 7 -11.72 10.31 -17.89
N THR A 8 -11.29 11.51 -18.25
CA THR A 8 -10.05 11.71 -19.01
C THR A 8 -8.89 11.48 -18.07
N VAL A 9 -8.10 10.44 -18.32
CA VAL A 9 -7.00 10.03 -17.44
C VAL A 9 -5.67 10.28 -18.13
N HIS A 10 -4.86 11.16 -17.55
CA HIS A 10 -3.45 11.32 -17.89
C HIS A 10 -2.61 10.45 -16.93
N VAL A 11 -1.57 9.80 -17.45
CA VAL A 11 -0.77 8.84 -16.65
C VAL A 11 0.73 9.06 -16.86
N PHE A 12 1.46 8.93 -15.77
CA PHE A 12 2.91 8.85 -15.74
C PHE A 12 3.35 7.71 -14.82
N ASP A 13 4.31 6.93 -15.23
CA ASP A 13 5.09 5.97 -14.41
C ASP A 13 6.52 5.97 -14.94
N LEU A 14 7.50 5.66 -14.09
CA LEU A 14 8.90 5.52 -14.49
C LEU A 14 9.14 4.33 -15.42
N ARG A 15 8.21 3.41 -15.50
CA ARG A 15 8.23 2.20 -16.35
C ARG A 15 7.37 2.43 -17.58
N PRO A 16 7.98 2.67 -18.76
CA PRO A 16 7.25 2.96 -20.01
C PRO A 16 6.26 1.88 -20.40
N GLU A 17 6.59 0.61 -20.12
CA GLU A 17 5.73 -0.54 -20.40
C GLU A 17 4.42 -0.54 -19.58
N VAL A 18 4.44 0.06 -18.40
CA VAL A 18 3.23 0.23 -17.57
C VAL A 18 2.36 1.33 -18.15
N VAL A 19 2.97 2.45 -18.56
CA VAL A 19 2.26 3.56 -19.23
C VAL A 19 1.60 3.05 -20.53
N ALA A 20 2.34 2.33 -21.37
CA ALA A 20 1.83 1.79 -22.63
C ALA A 20 0.57 0.95 -22.45
N LYS A 21 0.54 0.04 -21.46
CA LYS A 21 -0.62 -0.80 -21.14
C LYS A 21 -1.88 0.00 -20.75
N VAL A 22 -1.71 1.15 -20.10
CA VAL A 22 -2.86 1.98 -19.69
C VAL A 22 -3.28 2.89 -20.84
N VAL A 23 -2.35 3.32 -21.68
CA VAL A 23 -2.63 4.07 -22.91
C VAL A 23 -3.45 3.23 -23.90
N GLU A 24 -3.12 1.92 -24.06
CA GLU A 24 -3.95 0.99 -24.84
C GLU A 24 -5.41 0.89 -24.37
N GLN A 25 -5.67 1.23 -23.10
CA GLN A 25 -7.01 1.27 -22.51
C GLN A 25 -7.69 2.65 -22.63
N GLY A 26 -7.03 3.62 -23.26
CA GLY A 26 -7.57 4.96 -23.53
C GLY A 26 -7.03 6.07 -22.64
N ALA A 27 -6.01 5.84 -21.80
CA ALA A 27 -5.35 6.91 -21.07
C ALA A 27 -4.40 7.71 -21.97
N ILE A 28 -4.03 8.90 -21.53
CA ILE A 28 -3.08 9.79 -22.20
C ILE A 28 -1.76 9.73 -21.43
N GLY A 29 -0.70 9.23 -22.08
CA GLY A 29 0.63 9.19 -21.48
C GLY A 29 1.24 10.59 -21.36
N ALA A 30 1.83 10.90 -20.22
CA ALA A 30 2.57 12.14 -20.00
C ALA A 30 4.07 11.84 -19.84
N PRO A 31 4.96 12.71 -20.31
CA PRO A 31 6.41 12.51 -20.24
C PRO A 31 7.00 12.77 -18.85
N SER A 32 6.28 13.48 -17.98
CA SER A 32 6.75 13.83 -16.63
C SER A 32 5.59 14.18 -15.69
N PRO A 33 5.81 14.18 -14.36
CA PRO A 33 4.83 14.72 -13.42
C PRO A 33 4.45 16.17 -13.69
N ALA A 34 5.41 17.01 -14.10
CA ALA A 34 5.16 18.41 -14.48
C ALA A 34 4.16 18.52 -15.64
N ALA A 35 4.32 17.68 -16.66
CA ALA A 35 3.40 17.65 -17.79
C ALA A 35 1.97 17.22 -17.37
N LEU A 36 1.85 16.32 -16.37
CA LEU A 36 0.56 16.00 -15.76
C LEU A 36 -0.05 17.21 -15.07
N GLY A 37 0.72 17.87 -14.21
CA GLY A 37 0.27 19.04 -13.44
C GLY A 37 -0.36 20.12 -14.29
N ALA A 38 0.19 20.37 -15.49
CA ALA A 38 -0.31 21.37 -16.42
C ALA A 38 -1.67 21.03 -17.08
N THR A 39 -2.16 19.80 -16.94
CA THR A 39 -3.30 19.30 -17.71
C THR A 39 -4.45 18.72 -16.87
N VAL A 40 -4.29 18.66 -15.54
CA VAL A 40 -5.27 17.98 -14.67
C VAL A 40 -5.79 18.90 -13.55
N ASP A 41 -7.04 18.68 -13.15
CA ASP A 41 -7.68 19.34 -12.00
C ASP A 41 -7.47 18.56 -10.70
N ALA A 42 -7.17 17.27 -10.79
CA ALA A 42 -6.87 16.40 -9.67
C ALA A 42 -5.68 15.50 -10.00
N LEU A 43 -4.69 15.44 -9.11
CA LEU A 43 -3.50 14.60 -9.22
C LEU A 43 -3.54 13.50 -8.17
N LEU A 44 -3.75 12.25 -8.59
CA LEU A 44 -3.67 11.09 -7.73
C LEU A 44 -2.26 10.50 -7.76
N ILE A 45 -1.60 10.48 -6.60
CA ILE A 45 -0.24 9.95 -6.41
C ILE A 45 -0.32 8.61 -5.70
N LEU A 46 0.05 7.54 -6.40
CA LEU A 46 0.03 6.16 -5.89
C LEU A 46 1.44 5.56 -6.00
N VAL A 47 2.35 6.07 -5.20
CA VAL A 47 3.75 5.61 -5.10
C VAL A 47 4.00 4.90 -3.77
N VAL A 48 5.21 4.38 -3.56
CA VAL A 48 5.51 3.48 -2.43
C VAL A 48 5.76 4.22 -1.12
N ASN A 49 6.38 5.43 -1.15
CA ASN A 49 6.90 6.10 0.03
C ASN A 49 6.87 7.64 -0.06
N ALA A 50 7.28 8.27 1.04
CA ALA A 50 7.36 9.73 1.16
C ALA A 50 8.35 10.35 0.16
N GLN A 51 9.52 9.74 -0.03
CA GLN A 51 10.53 10.26 -0.94
C GLN A 51 10.04 10.31 -2.40
N GLN A 52 9.35 9.26 -2.84
CA GLN A 52 8.75 9.23 -4.17
C GLN A 52 7.61 10.24 -4.30
N THR A 53 6.84 10.46 -3.23
CA THR A 53 5.80 11.51 -3.21
C THR A 53 6.42 12.89 -3.34
N GLU A 54 7.52 13.16 -2.64
CA GLU A 54 8.31 14.40 -2.76
C GLU A 54 8.82 14.60 -4.19
N GLU A 55 9.40 13.56 -4.79
CA GLU A 55 9.95 13.63 -6.14
C GLU A 55 8.86 13.94 -7.19
N VAL A 56 7.69 13.29 -7.08
CA VAL A 56 6.55 13.52 -7.98
C VAL A 56 6.04 14.96 -7.87
N LEU A 57 6.04 15.53 -6.68
CA LEU A 57 5.49 16.87 -6.45
C LEU A 57 6.52 17.99 -6.62
N PHE A 58 7.71 17.81 -6.10
CA PHE A 58 8.70 18.88 -5.92
C PHE A 58 10.08 18.57 -6.51
N GLY A 59 10.25 17.41 -7.17
CA GLY A 59 11.46 17.10 -7.92
C GLY A 59 11.69 18.07 -9.09
N GLU A 60 12.78 17.91 -9.82
CA GLU A 60 13.15 18.79 -10.94
C GLU A 60 12.02 18.92 -11.99
N GLN A 61 11.28 17.82 -12.22
CA GLN A 61 10.09 17.78 -13.08
C GLN A 61 8.82 17.54 -12.26
N GLY A 62 8.73 18.15 -11.08
CA GLY A 62 7.62 17.98 -10.16
C GLY A 62 6.33 18.65 -10.61
N ALA A 63 5.21 18.07 -10.24
CA ALA A 63 3.89 18.49 -10.68
C ALA A 63 3.38 19.75 -9.97
N ALA A 64 3.78 19.98 -8.72
CA ALA A 64 3.13 20.98 -7.85
C ALA A 64 3.16 22.40 -8.40
N ALA A 65 4.26 22.82 -9.03
CA ALA A 65 4.40 24.14 -9.62
C ALA A 65 3.59 24.35 -10.92
N GLN A 66 3.10 23.29 -11.52
CA GLN A 66 2.35 23.31 -12.77
C GLN A 66 0.83 23.18 -12.56
N LEU A 67 0.41 22.70 -11.38
CA LEU A 67 -1.00 22.59 -11.02
C LEU A 67 -1.63 23.98 -10.88
N LEU A 68 -2.84 24.14 -11.39
CA LEU A 68 -3.59 25.39 -11.25
C LEU A 68 -4.05 25.58 -9.79
N PRO A 69 -4.11 26.83 -9.31
CA PRO A 69 -4.69 27.11 -7.99
C PRO A 69 -6.07 26.50 -7.82
N GLY A 70 -6.30 25.84 -6.68
CA GLY A 70 -7.54 25.10 -6.40
C GLY A 70 -7.56 23.67 -6.91
N SER A 71 -6.56 23.21 -7.67
CA SER A 71 -6.43 21.77 -8.00
C SER A 71 -6.22 20.93 -6.74
N VAL A 72 -6.64 19.65 -6.80
CA VAL A 72 -6.58 18.74 -5.66
C VAL A 72 -5.44 17.73 -5.85
N VAL A 73 -4.55 17.65 -4.89
CA VAL A 73 -3.55 16.58 -4.78
C VAL A 73 -4.08 15.51 -3.84
N ILE A 74 -4.11 14.26 -4.28
CA ILE A 74 -4.52 13.08 -3.51
C ILE A 74 -3.30 12.19 -3.36
N ALA A 75 -2.71 12.09 -2.16
CA ALA A 75 -1.56 11.23 -1.92
C ALA A 75 -1.99 9.94 -1.21
N SER A 76 -1.67 8.80 -1.83
CA SER A 76 -2.11 7.48 -1.36
C SER A 76 -0.98 6.59 -0.84
N ALA A 77 0.27 7.07 -0.83
CA ALA A 77 1.39 6.35 -0.25
C ALA A 77 1.21 6.18 1.28
N THR A 78 1.67 5.05 1.81
CA THR A 78 1.78 4.89 3.26
C THR A 78 2.99 5.67 3.77
N VAL A 79 2.72 6.74 4.50
CA VAL A 79 3.70 7.70 5.02
C VAL A 79 3.45 7.97 6.51
N SER A 80 4.39 8.65 7.18
CA SER A 80 4.13 9.09 8.55
C SER A 80 3.06 10.20 8.58
N PRO A 81 2.26 10.27 9.65
CA PRO A 81 1.26 11.35 9.81
C PRO A 81 1.87 12.74 9.72
N GLU A 82 3.04 12.94 10.30
CA GLU A 82 3.75 14.22 10.30
C GLU A 82 4.18 14.64 8.89
N PHE A 83 4.58 13.66 8.06
CA PHE A 83 4.87 13.94 6.66
C PHE A 83 3.63 14.41 5.91
N ALA A 84 2.48 13.73 6.09
CA ALA A 84 1.23 14.12 5.45
C ALA A 84 0.76 15.51 5.91
N GLU A 85 0.91 15.84 7.20
CA GLU A 85 0.60 17.16 7.76
C GLU A 85 1.51 18.25 7.14
N ALA A 86 2.82 18.04 7.07
CA ALA A 86 3.78 18.97 6.48
C ALA A 86 3.56 19.15 4.97
N LEU A 87 3.26 18.05 4.26
CA LEU A 87 2.93 18.09 2.84
C LEU A 87 1.68 18.95 2.58
N GLY A 88 0.63 18.77 3.40
CA GLY A 88 -0.60 19.56 3.31
C GLY A 88 -0.32 21.06 3.44
N GLN A 89 0.49 21.47 4.42
CA GLN A 89 0.86 22.87 4.61
C GLN A 89 1.62 23.46 3.40
N ARG A 90 2.53 22.67 2.81
CA ARG A 90 3.28 23.10 1.63
C ARG A 90 2.41 23.27 0.39
N LEU A 91 1.45 22.36 0.20
CA LEU A 91 0.51 22.44 -0.92
C LEU A 91 -0.48 23.60 -0.74
N GLU A 92 -0.93 23.86 0.49
CA GLU A 92 -1.77 25.01 0.81
C GLU A 92 -1.08 26.34 0.50
N ALA A 93 0.22 26.44 0.78
CA ALA A 93 1.02 27.63 0.43
C ALA A 93 1.09 27.88 -1.10
N LEU A 94 0.87 26.83 -1.92
CA LEU A 94 0.75 26.92 -3.38
C LEU A 94 -0.71 27.07 -3.84
N GLN A 95 -1.64 27.34 -2.94
CA GLN A 95 -3.09 27.43 -3.19
C GLN A 95 -3.69 26.13 -3.77
N LEU A 96 -3.04 24.98 -3.50
CA LEU A 96 -3.54 23.65 -3.85
C LEU A 96 -4.29 23.04 -2.68
N GLN A 97 -5.30 22.24 -2.99
CA GLN A 97 -6.00 21.44 -1.99
C GLN A 97 -5.33 20.07 -1.84
N PHE A 98 -5.41 19.50 -0.65
CA PHE A 98 -4.75 18.23 -0.37
C PHE A 98 -5.69 17.25 0.35
N ILE A 99 -5.66 15.98 -0.10
CA ILE A 99 -6.28 14.85 0.56
C ILE A 99 -5.18 13.81 0.85
N ASP A 100 -4.92 13.57 2.12
CA ASP A 100 -4.14 12.44 2.62
C ASP A 100 -5.04 11.19 2.55
N ALA A 101 -4.78 10.29 1.61
CA ALA A 101 -5.71 9.23 1.24
C ALA A 101 -5.05 7.85 1.05
N PRO A 102 -4.34 7.31 2.04
CA PRO A 102 -3.80 5.97 1.94
C PRO A 102 -4.90 4.91 1.72
N VAL A 103 -4.53 3.87 0.99
CA VAL A 103 -5.45 2.84 0.49
C VAL A 103 -5.19 1.46 1.07
N SER A 104 -6.19 0.60 0.99
CA SER A 104 -6.10 -0.82 1.29
C SER A 104 -6.92 -1.63 0.28
N GLY A 105 -6.41 -2.82 -0.12
CA GLY A 105 -7.10 -3.73 -1.04
C GLY A 105 -6.21 -4.37 -2.11
N GLY A 106 -5.04 -3.80 -2.36
CA GLY A 106 -4.09 -4.30 -3.37
C GLY A 106 -4.54 -4.06 -4.82
N ALA A 107 -3.74 -4.56 -5.76
CA ALA A 107 -3.94 -4.31 -7.20
C ALA A 107 -5.28 -4.81 -7.73
N ALA A 108 -5.76 -5.98 -7.25
CA ALA A 108 -7.04 -6.55 -7.71
C ALA A 108 -8.22 -5.65 -7.36
N LYS A 109 -8.30 -5.15 -6.12
CA LYS A 109 -9.36 -4.21 -5.72
C LYS A 109 -9.21 -2.85 -6.39
N ALA A 110 -7.99 -2.38 -6.64
CA ALA A 110 -7.75 -1.16 -7.40
C ALA A 110 -8.29 -1.29 -8.84
N ALA A 111 -8.02 -2.41 -9.51
CA ALA A 111 -8.54 -2.67 -10.85
C ALA A 111 -10.07 -2.76 -10.88
N ALA A 112 -10.68 -3.34 -9.85
CA ALA A 112 -12.15 -3.43 -9.71
C ALA A 112 -12.82 -2.10 -9.33
N GLY A 113 -12.09 -1.10 -8.78
CA GLY A 113 -12.68 0.10 -8.18
C GLY A 113 -13.22 -0.15 -6.77
N GLU A 114 -12.70 -1.16 -6.08
CA GLU A 114 -13.20 -1.65 -4.79
C GLU A 114 -12.25 -1.40 -3.62
N MET A 115 -11.33 -0.46 -3.74
CA MET A 115 -10.42 -0.14 -2.65
C MET A 115 -11.16 0.37 -1.41
N SER A 116 -10.53 0.22 -0.24
CA SER A 116 -10.85 1.01 0.94
C SER A 116 -9.89 2.17 1.04
N VAL A 117 -10.41 3.38 1.14
CA VAL A 117 -9.62 4.62 1.23
C VAL A 117 -9.80 5.24 2.61
N MET A 118 -8.69 5.51 3.30
CA MET A 118 -8.64 6.14 4.62
C MET A 118 -8.24 7.60 4.41
N ALA A 119 -9.20 8.50 4.24
CA ALA A 119 -8.93 9.84 3.75
C ALA A 119 -9.14 10.93 4.81
N SER A 120 -8.30 11.95 4.76
CA SER A 120 -8.47 13.19 5.52
C SER A 120 -8.07 14.41 4.68
N GLY A 121 -8.84 15.48 4.80
CA GLY A 121 -8.68 16.70 4.02
C GLY A 121 -9.90 17.61 4.16
N SER A 122 -9.86 18.80 3.57
CA SER A 122 -10.95 19.77 3.68
C SER A 122 -12.25 19.27 3.02
N PRO A 123 -13.43 19.68 3.52
CA PRO A 123 -14.71 19.37 2.87
C PRO A 123 -14.76 19.82 1.41
N ALA A 124 -14.11 20.95 1.08
CA ALA A 124 -14.04 21.46 -0.28
C ALA A 124 -13.24 20.54 -1.21
N ALA A 125 -12.11 20.00 -0.73
CA ALA A 125 -11.31 19.03 -1.49
C ALA A 125 -12.11 17.74 -1.76
N PHE A 126 -12.81 17.23 -0.76
CA PHE A 126 -13.66 16.05 -0.93
C PHE A 126 -14.80 16.28 -1.93
N ALA A 127 -15.48 17.44 -1.88
CA ALA A 127 -16.56 17.76 -2.80
C ALA A 127 -16.07 17.79 -4.26
N ARG A 128 -14.85 18.28 -4.52
CA ARG A 128 -14.26 18.29 -5.87
C ARG A 128 -13.87 16.90 -6.38
N CYS A 129 -13.63 15.95 -5.49
CA CYS A 129 -13.15 14.61 -5.83
C CYS A 129 -14.17 13.50 -5.57
N GLU A 130 -15.43 13.84 -5.27
CA GLU A 130 -16.47 12.87 -4.94
C GLU A 130 -16.63 11.79 -6.02
N ALA A 131 -16.87 12.19 -7.26
CA ALA A 131 -17.01 11.27 -8.39
C ALA A 131 -15.72 10.43 -8.65
N LEU A 132 -14.53 11.00 -8.36
CA LEU A 132 -13.27 10.27 -8.45
C LEU A 132 -13.22 9.15 -7.42
N PHE A 133 -13.56 9.43 -6.15
CA PHE A 133 -13.58 8.42 -5.10
C PHE A 133 -14.64 7.35 -5.37
N ASP A 134 -15.82 7.71 -5.86
CA ASP A 134 -16.87 6.76 -6.24
C ASP A 134 -16.40 5.77 -7.32
N ALA A 135 -15.50 6.21 -8.20
CA ALA A 135 -14.95 5.38 -9.27
C ALA A 135 -13.81 4.43 -8.81
N ILE A 136 -13.10 4.74 -7.71
CA ILE A 136 -11.90 3.99 -7.30
C ILE A 136 -12.07 3.17 -6.02
N CYS A 137 -13.10 3.42 -5.21
CA CYS A 137 -13.23 2.73 -3.94
C CYS A 137 -14.67 2.28 -3.64
N ALA A 138 -14.79 1.11 -3.00
CA ALA A 138 -16.05 0.65 -2.43
C ALA A 138 -16.36 1.32 -1.08
N ARG A 139 -15.32 1.81 -0.39
CA ARG A 139 -15.46 2.45 0.92
C ARG A 139 -14.51 3.63 1.06
N LEU A 140 -15.06 4.82 1.19
CA LEU A 140 -14.34 6.04 1.56
C LEU A 140 -14.58 6.35 3.04
N TYR A 141 -13.54 6.26 3.85
CA TYR A 141 -13.56 6.68 5.26
C TYR A 141 -13.04 8.11 5.34
N ARG A 142 -13.92 9.07 5.60
CA ARG A 142 -13.55 10.48 5.86
C ARG A 142 -13.19 10.62 7.34
N LEU A 143 -11.89 10.67 7.66
CA LEU A 143 -11.34 10.53 9.01
C LEU A 143 -11.01 11.87 9.67
N GLY A 144 -11.21 12.98 8.99
CA GLY A 144 -10.98 14.31 9.51
C GLY A 144 -10.83 15.35 8.40
N GLU A 145 -10.88 16.61 8.81
CA GLU A 145 -10.80 17.75 7.90
C GLU A 145 -9.37 18.24 7.63
N ARG A 146 -8.39 17.68 8.33
CA ARG A 146 -6.96 18.02 8.17
C ARG A 146 -6.16 16.79 7.74
N PRO A 147 -5.16 16.96 6.88
CA PRO A 147 -4.22 15.90 6.52
C PRO A 147 -3.58 15.24 7.75
N GLY A 148 -3.15 13.99 7.61
CA GLY A 148 -2.49 13.21 8.64
C GLY A 148 -3.41 12.25 9.38
N GLN A 149 -4.73 12.47 9.44
CA GLN A 149 -5.66 11.54 10.11
C GLN A 149 -5.82 10.24 9.31
N GLY A 150 -5.86 10.32 7.98
CA GLY A 150 -5.84 9.14 7.09
C GLY A 150 -4.59 8.29 7.32
N SER A 151 -3.43 8.94 7.29
CA SER A 151 -2.14 8.29 7.56
C SER A 151 -2.04 7.70 8.97
N LYS A 152 -2.62 8.33 10.01
CA LYS A 152 -2.68 7.77 11.37
C LYS A 152 -3.46 6.45 11.40
N VAL A 153 -4.63 6.41 10.80
CA VAL A 153 -5.44 5.19 10.76
C VAL A 153 -4.76 4.11 9.91
N LYS A 154 -4.17 4.49 8.75
CA LYS A 154 -3.41 3.56 7.92
C LYS A 154 -2.21 2.99 8.67
N MET A 155 -1.48 3.78 9.41
CA MET A 155 -0.35 3.33 10.23
C MET A 155 -0.77 2.25 11.23
N ILE A 156 -1.90 2.44 11.93
CA ILE A 156 -2.44 1.43 12.86
C ILE A 156 -2.91 0.17 12.10
N ASN A 157 -3.52 0.33 10.92
CA ASN A 157 -3.86 -0.80 10.07
C ASN A 157 -2.61 -1.61 9.67
N GLN A 158 -1.51 -0.94 9.31
CA GLN A 158 -0.27 -1.61 8.91
C GLN A 158 0.44 -2.27 10.10
N LEU A 159 0.33 -1.72 11.31
CA LEU A 159 0.74 -2.39 12.53
C LEU A 159 0.10 -3.78 12.63
N LEU A 160 -1.23 -3.84 12.57
CA LEU A 160 -1.96 -5.12 12.66
C LEU A 160 -1.63 -6.04 11.47
N ALA A 161 -1.62 -5.51 10.26
CA ALA A 161 -1.33 -6.32 9.08
C ALA A 161 0.06 -6.98 9.16
N GLY A 162 1.10 -6.22 9.52
CA GLY A 162 2.45 -6.76 9.65
C GLY A 162 2.59 -7.79 10.77
N VAL A 163 1.98 -7.53 11.94
CA VAL A 163 1.98 -8.50 13.06
C VAL A 163 1.23 -9.77 12.68
N HIS A 164 0.09 -9.67 12.00
CA HIS A 164 -0.69 -10.83 11.56
C HIS A 164 0.04 -11.67 10.52
N ILE A 165 0.77 -11.05 9.57
CA ILE A 165 1.58 -11.79 8.59
C ILE A 165 2.73 -12.51 9.29
N ALA A 166 3.44 -11.83 10.19
CA ALA A 166 4.53 -12.43 10.96
C ALA A 166 4.04 -13.62 11.81
N ALA A 167 2.92 -13.45 12.51
CA ALA A 167 2.30 -14.52 13.30
C ALA A 167 1.82 -15.69 12.43
N ALA A 168 1.24 -15.41 11.26
CA ALA A 168 0.82 -16.44 10.30
C ALA A 168 2.02 -17.25 9.80
N ALA A 169 3.12 -16.60 9.46
CA ALA A 169 4.35 -17.25 9.02
C ALA A 169 4.96 -18.14 10.12
N GLU A 170 5.00 -17.64 11.35
CA GLU A 170 5.49 -18.40 12.51
C GLU A 170 4.62 -19.63 12.80
N ALA A 171 3.28 -19.47 12.77
CA ALA A 171 2.34 -20.55 12.99
C ALA A 171 2.46 -21.64 11.92
N MET A 172 2.54 -21.27 10.64
CA MET A 172 2.73 -22.22 9.54
C MET A 172 4.07 -22.93 9.63
N ALA A 173 5.15 -22.20 9.95
CA ALA A 173 6.48 -22.78 10.12
C ALA A 173 6.51 -23.80 11.27
N LEU A 174 5.91 -23.47 12.43
CA LEU A 174 5.80 -24.38 13.57
C LEU A 174 4.97 -25.62 13.22
N GLY A 175 3.83 -25.46 12.53
CA GLY A 175 2.99 -26.56 12.09
C GLY A 175 3.73 -27.53 11.15
N LEU A 176 4.46 -26.99 10.15
CA LEU A 176 5.30 -27.79 9.26
C LEU A 176 6.40 -28.53 10.03
N LYS A 177 7.04 -27.87 10.99
CA LYS A 177 8.06 -28.48 11.84
C LYS A 177 7.49 -29.59 12.72
N ALA A 178 6.25 -29.46 13.16
CA ALA A 178 5.52 -30.47 13.93
C ALA A 178 4.99 -31.64 13.08
N GLY A 179 5.15 -31.58 11.75
CA GLY A 179 4.69 -32.62 10.83
C GLY A 179 3.21 -32.51 10.43
N CYS A 180 2.58 -31.36 10.66
CA CYS A 180 1.21 -31.12 10.20
C CYS A 180 1.17 -31.01 8.67
N ASP A 181 0.09 -31.50 8.06
CA ASP A 181 -0.22 -31.18 6.66
C ASP A 181 -0.56 -29.69 6.53
N ALA A 182 0.14 -29.00 5.63
CA ALA A 182 0.04 -27.56 5.48
C ALA A 182 -1.37 -27.09 5.06
N ARG A 183 -2.05 -27.86 4.18
CA ARG A 183 -3.39 -27.51 3.69
C ARG A 183 -4.45 -27.75 4.76
N ALA A 184 -4.35 -28.86 5.48
CA ALA A 184 -5.23 -29.14 6.61
C ALA A 184 -5.08 -28.09 7.72
N LEU A 185 -3.84 -27.67 8.01
CA LEU A 185 -3.57 -26.62 8.99
C LEU A 185 -4.20 -25.27 8.58
N TYR A 186 -4.06 -24.90 7.31
CA TYR A 186 -4.71 -23.71 6.77
C TYR A 186 -6.24 -23.77 6.88
N GLU A 187 -6.84 -24.88 6.47
CA GLU A 187 -8.29 -25.07 6.53
C GLU A 187 -8.83 -24.94 7.97
N VAL A 188 -8.20 -25.62 8.92
CA VAL A 188 -8.62 -25.59 10.32
C VAL A 188 -8.50 -24.19 10.89
N ILE A 189 -7.35 -23.51 10.71
CA ILE A 189 -7.13 -22.17 11.28
C ILE A 189 -8.06 -21.15 10.62
N SER A 190 -8.28 -21.24 9.30
CA SER A 190 -9.17 -20.31 8.58
C SER A 190 -10.61 -20.34 9.11
N ASN A 191 -11.04 -21.47 9.73
CA ASN A 191 -12.37 -21.66 10.31
C ASN A 191 -12.35 -21.62 11.85
N SER A 192 -11.27 -21.15 12.47
CA SER A 192 -11.07 -21.14 13.92
C SER A 192 -10.70 -19.74 14.42
N ALA A 193 -10.66 -19.59 15.74
CA ALA A 193 -10.38 -18.30 16.41
C ALA A 193 -8.97 -17.72 16.11
N GLY A 194 -8.03 -18.54 15.65
CA GLY A 194 -6.69 -18.11 15.25
C GLY A 194 -6.63 -17.40 13.89
N ASN A 195 -7.73 -17.34 13.17
CA ASN A 195 -7.78 -16.71 11.85
C ASN A 195 -7.61 -15.19 11.92
N SER A 196 -7.08 -14.63 10.84
CA SER A 196 -7.11 -13.21 10.52
C SER A 196 -7.29 -13.03 9.01
N TRP A 197 -7.71 -11.82 8.57
CA TRP A 197 -7.79 -11.55 7.14
C TRP A 197 -6.43 -11.77 6.44
N MET A 198 -5.33 -11.38 7.11
CA MET A 198 -3.98 -11.57 6.57
C MET A 198 -3.57 -13.04 6.52
N PHE A 199 -3.96 -13.87 7.50
CA PHE A 199 -3.75 -15.31 7.46
C PHE A 199 -4.42 -15.92 6.21
N GLY A 200 -5.71 -15.66 6.04
CA GLY A 200 -6.49 -16.17 4.90
C GLY A 200 -5.98 -15.72 3.54
N ASN A 201 -5.36 -14.52 3.47
CA ASN A 201 -4.87 -13.94 2.23
C ASN A 201 -3.42 -14.32 1.90
N ARG A 202 -2.54 -14.50 2.91
CA ARG A 202 -1.11 -14.73 2.71
C ARG A 202 -0.68 -16.20 2.76
N VAL A 203 -1.34 -17.02 3.58
CA VAL A 203 -0.98 -18.44 3.67
C VAL A 203 -1.17 -19.20 2.34
N PRO A 204 -2.16 -18.91 1.49
CA PRO A 204 -2.24 -19.51 0.15
C PRO A 204 -0.95 -19.36 -0.66
N HIS A 205 -0.24 -18.22 -0.61
CA HIS A 205 1.06 -18.06 -1.28
C HIS A 205 2.10 -19.06 -0.77
N ILE A 206 2.12 -19.29 0.56
CA ILE A 206 3.01 -20.29 1.17
C ILE A 206 2.65 -21.70 0.68
N LEU A 207 1.35 -22.05 0.61
CA LEU A 207 0.86 -23.35 0.18
C LEU A 207 1.14 -23.63 -1.30
N GLU A 208 1.14 -22.60 -2.11
CA GLU A 208 1.39 -22.68 -3.56
C GLU A 208 2.87 -22.55 -3.90
N GLY A 209 3.72 -22.13 -2.94
CA GLY A 209 5.12 -21.81 -3.19
C GLY A 209 5.32 -20.65 -4.16
N ASP A 210 4.31 -19.81 -4.35
CA ASP A 210 4.33 -18.64 -5.24
C ASP A 210 4.50 -17.36 -4.42
N TYR A 211 5.71 -16.84 -4.45
CA TYR A 211 6.09 -15.60 -3.76
C TYR A 211 6.19 -14.41 -4.72
N THR A 212 5.49 -14.45 -5.84
CA THR A 212 5.31 -13.28 -6.73
C THR A 212 4.63 -12.16 -5.92
N PRO A 213 5.25 -10.96 -5.80
CA PRO A 213 4.80 -9.97 -4.84
C PRO A 213 3.46 -9.33 -5.24
N LEU A 214 2.45 -9.49 -4.41
CA LEU A 214 1.28 -8.60 -4.35
C LEU A 214 1.58 -7.43 -3.41
N SER A 215 2.38 -7.67 -2.37
CA SER A 215 3.01 -6.70 -1.49
C SER A 215 4.36 -7.28 -1.06
N ALA A 216 5.44 -6.56 -1.26
CA ALA A 216 6.77 -7.08 -1.00
C ALA A 216 7.14 -7.04 0.50
N VAL A 217 8.03 -7.93 0.94
CA VAL A 217 8.63 -7.93 2.30
C VAL A 217 9.11 -6.53 2.69
N ASN A 218 9.80 -5.81 1.79
CA ASN A 218 10.32 -4.46 2.05
C ASN A 218 9.22 -3.41 2.30
N ILE A 219 7.98 -3.65 1.90
CA ILE A 219 6.85 -2.78 2.26
C ILE A 219 6.62 -2.82 3.77
N PHE A 220 6.68 -4.02 4.41
CA PHE A 220 6.52 -4.13 5.85
C PHE A 220 7.78 -3.74 6.64
N VAL A 221 8.97 -3.86 6.07
CA VAL A 221 10.17 -3.20 6.63
C VAL A 221 9.94 -1.70 6.75
N LYS A 222 9.42 -1.05 5.71
CA LYS A 222 9.09 0.38 5.71
C LYS A 222 7.91 0.70 6.64
N ASP A 223 6.78 -0.01 6.49
CA ASP A 223 5.54 0.34 7.17
C ASP A 223 5.63 0.14 8.68
N LEU A 224 6.19 -0.97 9.14
CA LEU A 224 6.44 -1.18 10.57
C LEU A 224 7.53 -0.24 11.10
N GLY A 225 8.50 0.17 10.26
CA GLY A 225 9.45 1.22 10.58
C GLY A 225 8.74 2.55 10.91
N ILE A 226 7.80 2.97 10.08
CA ILE A 226 6.96 4.17 10.33
C ILE A 226 6.21 4.04 11.68
N VAL A 227 5.61 2.87 11.93
CA VAL A 227 4.90 2.58 13.19
C VAL A 227 5.81 2.73 14.40
N LEU A 228 6.99 2.12 14.36
CA LEU A 228 7.95 2.15 15.47
C LEU A 228 8.55 3.54 15.69
N ASP A 229 8.86 4.27 14.62
CA ASP A 229 9.36 5.64 14.70
C ASP A 229 8.32 6.59 15.31
N TYR A 230 7.05 6.44 14.95
CA TYR A 230 5.95 7.20 15.56
C TYR A 230 5.79 6.89 17.05
N ALA A 231 5.78 5.61 17.41
CA ALA A 231 5.66 5.17 18.80
C ALA A 231 6.85 5.62 19.67
N LYS A 232 8.08 5.57 19.12
CA LYS A 232 9.29 6.02 19.79
C LYS A 232 9.22 7.50 20.20
N LYS A 233 8.67 8.36 19.37
CA LYS A 233 8.50 9.80 19.68
C LYS A 233 7.57 10.05 20.87
N SER A 234 6.59 9.18 21.08
CA SER A 234 5.62 9.25 22.18
C SER A 234 5.96 8.34 23.36
N PHE A 235 7.13 7.68 23.35
CA PHE A 235 7.53 6.69 24.33
C PHE A 235 6.51 5.55 24.53
N PHE A 236 5.77 5.21 23.46
CA PHE A 236 4.75 4.17 23.52
C PHE A 236 5.34 2.79 23.16
N PRO A 237 5.21 1.78 24.04
CA PRO A 237 5.81 0.45 23.80
C PRO A 237 5.01 -0.35 22.77
N LEU A 238 5.70 -0.95 21.80
CA LEU A 238 5.12 -1.80 20.76
C LEU A 238 5.88 -3.14 20.64
N PRO A 239 5.85 -4.03 21.64
CA PRO A 239 6.68 -5.25 21.65
C PRO A 239 6.38 -6.18 20.47
N LEU A 240 5.10 -6.41 20.13
CA LEU A 240 4.74 -7.28 19.01
C LEU A 240 5.18 -6.72 17.66
N SER A 241 4.97 -5.41 17.43
CA SER A 241 5.38 -4.76 16.18
C SER A 241 6.89 -4.71 16.02
N ALA A 242 7.63 -4.51 17.12
CA ALA A 242 9.09 -4.54 17.11
C ALA A 242 9.62 -5.93 16.72
N THR A 243 9.05 -6.98 17.28
CA THR A 243 9.41 -8.37 16.92
C THR A 243 9.06 -8.67 15.47
N ALA A 244 7.85 -8.35 15.02
CA ALA A 244 7.45 -8.55 13.64
C ALA A 244 8.35 -7.79 12.66
N HIS A 245 8.72 -6.53 12.96
CA HIS A 245 9.64 -5.74 12.15
C HIS A 245 11.01 -6.42 12.00
N GLN A 246 11.55 -7.00 13.09
CA GLN A 246 12.81 -7.77 13.03
C GLN A 246 12.70 -8.99 12.11
N MET A 247 11.55 -9.69 12.09
CA MET A 247 11.32 -10.80 11.17
C MET A 247 11.35 -10.37 9.71
N PHE A 248 10.71 -9.25 9.36
CA PHE A 248 10.76 -8.68 8.00
C PHE A 248 12.17 -8.19 7.63
N LEU A 249 12.90 -7.57 8.57
CA LEU A 249 14.31 -7.20 8.34
C LEU A 249 15.18 -8.43 8.09
N GLN A 250 14.98 -9.50 8.84
CA GLN A 250 15.70 -10.76 8.64
C GLN A 250 15.41 -11.36 7.26
N ALA A 251 14.15 -11.39 6.84
CA ALA A 251 13.76 -11.86 5.51
C ALA A 251 14.39 -11.00 4.40
N SER A 252 14.37 -9.67 4.57
CA SER A 252 14.99 -8.74 3.61
C SER A 252 16.52 -8.96 3.53
N ALA A 253 17.19 -9.08 4.67
CA ALA A 253 18.64 -9.34 4.74
C ALA A 253 19.02 -10.70 4.13
N ALA A 254 18.12 -11.68 4.17
CA ALA A 254 18.31 -13.00 3.53
C ALA A 254 18.06 -12.98 2.00
N GLY A 255 17.75 -11.81 1.40
CA GLY A 255 17.54 -11.66 -0.04
C GLY A 255 16.07 -11.73 -0.49
N HIS A 256 15.11 -11.87 0.43
CA HIS A 256 13.68 -11.98 0.13
C HIS A 256 12.94 -10.63 0.09
N GLY A 257 13.66 -9.51 0.14
CA GLY A 257 13.06 -8.17 0.25
C GLY A 257 12.09 -7.80 -0.87
N GLY A 258 12.30 -8.31 -2.08
CA GLY A 258 11.45 -8.09 -3.26
C GLY A 258 10.37 -9.14 -3.48
N GLU A 259 10.36 -10.22 -2.70
CA GLU A 259 9.33 -11.25 -2.76
C GLU A 259 8.05 -10.82 -2.01
N ASP A 260 6.95 -11.54 -2.23
CA ASP A 260 5.70 -11.35 -1.48
C ASP A 260 5.95 -11.38 0.03
N ASP A 261 5.24 -10.58 0.79
CA ASP A 261 5.44 -10.44 2.24
C ASP A 261 5.21 -11.74 3.02
N SER A 262 4.51 -12.73 2.44
CA SER A 262 4.41 -14.10 2.95
C SER A 262 5.77 -14.84 2.97
N ALA A 263 6.75 -14.38 2.19
CA ALA A 263 8.11 -14.94 2.19
C ALA A 263 8.85 -14.78 3.52
N VAL A 264 8.32 -13.99 4.46
CA VAL A 264 8.83 -13.95 5.83
C VAL A 264 8.83 -15.35 6.49
N VAL A 265 8.03 -16.30 6.02
CA VAL A 265 8.07 -17.71 6.47
C VAL A 265 9.43 -18.38 6.22
N LYS A 266 10.20 -17.91 5.25
CA LYS A 266 11.49 -18.49 4.85
C LYS A 266 12.61 -18.27 5.87
N ILE A 267 12.40 -17.39 6.86
CA ILE A 267 13.40 -17.16 7.92
C ILE A 267 13.48 -18.33 8.92
N PHE A 268 12.50 -19.20 8.97
CA PHE A 268 12.45 -20.28 9.94
C PHE A 268 13.27 -21.51 9.47
N PRO A 269 14.27 -21.96 10.24
CA PRO A 269 15.13 -23.05 9.82
C PRO A 269 14.48 -24.41 10.01
N GLY A 270 14.92 -25.38 9.20
CA GLY A 270 14.58 -26.79 9.39
C GLY A 270 13.11 -27.15 9.11
N ILE A 271 12.45 -26.37 8.27
CA ILE A 271 11.14 -26.68 7.69
C ILE A 271 11.29 -26.96 6.19
N VAL A 272 10.36 -27.72 5.63
CA VAL A 272 10.22 -27.91 4.18
C VAL A 272 8.98 -27.16 3.74
N LEU A 273 9.18 -26.07 3.00
CA LEU A 273 8.07 -25.30 2.44
C LEU A 273 7.47 -26.02 1.24
N PRO A 274 6.15 -25.91 1.02
CA PRO A 274 5.53 -26.37 -0.22
C PRO A 274 6.23 -25.81 -1.45
N ALA A 275 6.49 -26.64 -2.45
CA ALA A 275 7.05 -26.21 -3.72
C ALA A 275 5.94 -25.68 -4.63
N ALA A 276 6.28 -24.72 -5.50
CA ALA A 276 5.39 -24.30 -6.57
C ALA A 276 4.97 -25.53 -7.39
N SER A 277 3.66 -25.76 -7.48
CA SER A 277 3.15 -26.76 -8.40
C SER A 277 3.57 -26.35 -9.82
N ALA A 278 4.25 -27.22 -10.53
CA ALA A 278 4.56 -26.97 -11.95
C ALA A 278 3.22 -26.62 -12.63
N LYS A 279 3.08 -25.37 -13.08
CA LYS A 279 1.91 -24.97 -13.88
C LYS A 279 1.90 -25.89 -15.08
N GLY A 280 0.97 -26.87 -15.06
CA GLY A 280 0.78 -27.79 -16.15
C GLY A 280 0.62 -27.00 -17.44
N GLY A 281 1.57 -27.12 -18.34
CA GLY A 281 1.42 -26.65 -19.70
C GLY A 281 0.28 -27.47 -20.34
N SER A 282 -0.81 -26.80 -20.62
CA SER A 282 -1.86 -27.29 -21.52
C SER A 282 -2.15 -26.18 -22.52
#